data_443223f363beb389248e20080cd3bea3
#
_entry.id   443223f363beb389248e20080cd3bea3
#
_cell.length_a   1.000
_cell.length_b   1.000
_cell.length_c   1.000
_cell.angle_alpha   90.00
_cell.angle_beta   90.00
_cell.angle_gamma   90.00
#
_symmetry.space_group_name_H-M   'P 1'
#
loop_
_entity.id
_entity.type
_entity.pdbx_description
1 polymer ?
#
loop_
_entity_poly.entity_id
_entity_poly.type
_entity_poly.pdbx_seq_one_letter_code
_entity_poly.pdbx_strand_id
1 'polypeptide(L)'
;MKILFATITALIFNTGFGDLSAQTGKPGQPAKAAEAKRLYIDVHQLEPGKIKYEDVAKAHKKDLATQSKYGVNFINYWVDENKGAVYCLSSASDTVSIIKTHAEAHGLLPTHIYPVTDGEAAALKNEKNLFLDIHYLGAGKVTAKDVADAHKKDLATQSIYGVNFINYWVNEKEGVVMCLSQAKDSTAVIQTHKNAHGLLPDVVLKVKQGE
;
A
#
# COMPACT_ATOMS: atom_id res chain seq x y z
N MET A 1 65.50 35.37 49.05
CA MET A 1 66.82 35.78 48.47
C MET A 1 66.84 35.38 47.04
N LYS A 2 67.11 36.30 46.18
CA LYS A 2 67.20 36.30 44.71
C LYS A 2 65.95 36.66 43.92
N ILE A 3 65.96 37.86 43.58
CA ILE A 3 65.30 38.69 42.58
C ILE A 3 65.69 38.20 41.18
N LEU A 4 64.70 38.12 40.26
CA LEU A 4 65.11 38.31 38.83
C LEU A 4 63.93 38.98 38.06
N PHE A 5 64.32 39.89 37.20
CA PHE A 5 63.64 40.96 36.52
C PHE A 5 62.63 40.51 35.45
N ALA A 6 61.59 41.30 35.32
CA ALA A 6 60.65 41.32 34.23
C ALA A 6 61.20 42.09 33.03
N THR A 7 61.03 41.56 31.83
CA THR A 7 61.14 42.34 30.57
C THR A 7 59.75 42.41 29.91
N ILE A 8 59.28 43.66 29.78
CA ILE A 8 58.05 44.01 29.09
C ILE A 8 58.38 44.18 27.61
N THR A 9 57.80 43.37 26.74
CA THR A 9 57.86 43.60 25.29
C THR A 9 56.45 44.02 24.84
N ALA A 10 56.34 45.27 24.38
CA ALA A 10 55.13 45.82 23.81
C ALA A 10 54.93 45.30 22.37
N LEU A 11 53.81 44.65 22.12
CA LEU A 11 53.40 44.32 20.77
C LEU A 11 52.31 45.31 20.31
N ILE A 12 52.55 45.90 19.16
CA ILE A 12 51.72 46.90 18.48
C ILE A 12 50.51 46.21 17.92
N PHE A 13 49.28 46.66 18.30
CA PHE A 13 48.04 46.22 17.70
C PHE A 13 47.84 46.90 16.35
N ASN A 14 47.80 46.11 15.29
CA ASN A 14 47.38 46.55 13.96
C ASN A 14 45.88 46.28 13.79
N THR A 15 45.07 47.31 13.79
CA THR A 15 43.61 47.23 13.59
C THR A 15 43.29 47.14 12.10
N GLY A 16 43.17 45.91 11.60
CA GLY A 16 42.57 45.66 10.27
C GLY A 16 41.07 45.60 10.39
N PHE A 17 40.36 46.65 9.90
CA PHE A 17 38.92 46.60 9.69
C PHE A 17 38.63 45.66 8.50
N GLY A 18 38.24 44.42 8.79
CA GLY A 18 37.70 43.50 7.77
C GLY A 18 36.20 43.76 7.61
N ASP A 19 35.78 44.13 6.41
CA ASP A 19 34.39 44.27 6.02
C ASP A 19 33.63 42.94 6.25
N LEU A 20 32.71 42.97 7.19
CA LEU A 20 31.76 41.85 7.44
C LEU A 20 30.58 42.00 6.46
N SER A 21 30.74 41.53 5.22
CA SER A 21 29.59 41.38 4.33
C SER A 21 28.63 40.35 4.89
N ALA A 22 27.51 40.79 5.45
CA ALA A 22 26.40 39.95 5.87
C ALA A 22 25.81 39.30 4.63
N GLN A 23 26.13 37.99 4.44
CA GLN A 23 25.37 37.13 3.56
C GLN A 23 23.99 36.91 4.19
N THR A 24 22.98 37.62 3.69
CA THR A 24 21.59 37.33 3.97
C THR A 24 21.24 36.01 3.24
N GLY A 25 21.50 34.89 3.89
CA GLY A 25 20.96 33.60 3.46
C GLY A 25 19.43 33.66 3.47
N LYS A 26 18.80 33.43 2.32
CA LYS A 26 17.36 33.19 2.27
C LYS A 26 16.99 32.16 3.32
N PRO A 27 15.89 32.34 4.11
CA PRO A 27 15.41 31.30 5.00
C PRO A 27 15.13 30.04 4.16
N GLY A 28 15.83 28.96 4.47
CA GLY A 28 15.59 27.66 3.84
C GLY A 28 14.13 27.29 4.04
N GLN A 29 13.44 27.03 2.95
CA GLN A 29 12.08 26.51 2.97
C GLN A 29 12.10 25.24 3.82
N PRO A 30 11.26 25.09 4.85
CA PRO A 30 11.26 23.90 5.67
C PRO A 30 11.07 22.69 4.75
N ALA A 31 11.95 21.69 4.84
CA ALA A 31 11.81 20.45 4.12
C ALA A 31 10.41 19.90 4.41
N LYS A 32 9.60 19.69 3.37
CA LYS A 32 8.28 19.08 3.51
C LYS A 32 8.46 17.76 4.25
N ALA A 33 7.88 17.63 5.44
CA ALA A 33 7.93 16.39 6.20
C ALA A 33 7.47 15.25 5.28
N ALA A 34 8.23 14.16 5.22
CA ALA A 34 7.84 12.99 4.44
C ALA A 34 6.46 12.54 4.93
N GLU A 35 5.44 12.61 4.08
CA GLU A 35 4.11 12.14 4.41
C GLU A 35 4.17 10.64 4.75
N ALA A 36 3.50 10.25 5.83
CA ALA A 36 3.46 8.86 6.25
C ALA A 36 2.84 8.01 5.13
N LYS A 37 3.50 6.93 4.74
CA LYS A 37 2.99 6.00 3.74
C LYS A 37 1.72 5.32 4.24
N ARG A 38 0.76 5.11 3.34
CA ARG A 38 -0.49 4.38 3.55
C ARG A 38 -0.55 3.23 2.57
N LEU A 39 -1.42 2.26 2.86
CA LEU A 39 -1.73 1.19 1.93
C LEU A 39 -2.78 1.63 0.92
N TYR A 40 -2.60 1.13 -0.29
CA TYR A 40 -3.51 1.32 -1.40
C TYR A 40 -3.69 0.00 -2.14
N ILE A 41 -4.91 -0.23 -2.62
CA ILE A 41 -5.17 -1.24 -3.66
C ILE A 41 -5.56 -0.49 -4.92
N ASP A 42 -4.74 -0.57 -5.94
CA ASP A 42 -5.08 -0.07 -7.26
C ASP A 42 -5.64 -1.20 -8.13
N VAL A 43 -6.57 -0.83 -9.00
CA VAL A 43 -7.37 -1.75 -9.81
C VAL A 43 -7.19 -1.43 -11.28
N HIS A 44 -6.85 -2.44 -12.07
CA HIS A 44 -6.89 -2.35 -13.52
C HIS A 44 -8.00 -3.27 -14.04
N GLN A 45 -9.01 -2.68 -14.68
CA GLN A 45 -10.04 -3.42 -15.39
C GLN A 45 -9.70 -3.44 -16.87
N LEU A 46 -9.37 -4.61 -17.35
CA LEU A 46 -8.94 -4.88 -18.71
C LEU A 46 -9.99 -5.72 -19.45
N GLU A 47 -9.76 -5.99 -20.72
CA GLU A 47 -10.65 -6.84 -21.50
C GLU A 47 -10.57 -8.30 -20.99
N PRO A 48 -11.71 -8.92 -20.62
CA PRO A 48 -11.77 -10.28 -20.12
C PRO A 48 -11.06 -11.29 -21.05
N GLY A 49 -10.21 -12.13 -20.47
CA GLY A 49 -9.47 -13.17 -21.18
C GLY A 49 -8.26 -12.69 -22.00
N LYS A 50 -8.05 -11.38 -22.15
CA LYS A 50 -6.93 -10.82 -22.94
C LYS A 50 -5.64 -10.68 -22.16
N ILE A 51 -5.72 -10.47 -20.85
CA ILE A 51 -4.54 -10.37 -19.98
C ILE A 51 -4.20 -11.74 -19.38
N LYS A 52 -2.93 -12.06 -19.32
CA LYS A 52 -2.42 -13.26 -18.67
C LYS A 52 -1.58 -12.89 -17.45
N TYR A 53 -1.54 -13.81 -16.49
CA TYR A 53 -0.74 -13.63 -15.28
C TYR A 53 0.72 -13.27 -15.60
N GLU A 54 1.30 -13.92 -16.61
CA GLU A 54 2.68 -13.69 -17.04
C GLU A 54 2.91 -12.28 -17.60
N ASP A 55 1.89 -11.67 -18.22
CA ASP A 55 1.97 -10.30 -18.71
C ASP A 55 1.95 -9.30 -17.57
N VAL A 56 1.10 -9.56 -16.56
CA VAL A 56 1.08 -8.76 -15.31
C VAL A 56 2.40 -8.91 -14.55
N ALA A 57 2.95 -10.13 -14.45
CA ALA A 57 4.24 -10.37 -13.82
C ALA A 57 5.39 -9.59 -14.49
N LYS A 58 5.35 -9.47 -15.84
CA LYS A 58 6.33 -8.65 -16.59
C LYS A 58 6.15 -7.16 -16.33
N ALA A 59 4.90 -6.68 -16.25
CA ALA A 59 4.59 -5.28 -15.93
C ALA A 59 5.04 -4.95 -14.52
N HIS A 60 4.71 -5.81 -13.55
CA HIS A 60 5.08 -5.66 -12.16
C HIS A 60 6.61 -5.58 -11.95
N LYS A 61 7.41 -6.35 -12.68
CA LYS A 61 8.88 -6.22 -12.64
C LYS A 61 9.36 -4.83 -13.04
N LYS A 62 8.66 -4.15 -13.97
CA LYS A 62 8.99 -2.78 -14.34
C LYS A 62 8.55 -1.80 -13.24
N ASP A 63 7.42 -2.05 -12.58
CA ASP A 63 6.98 -1.28 -11.43
C ASP A 63 8.01 -1.36 -10.30
N LEU A 64 8.49 -2.55 -9.95
CA LEU A 64 9.52 -2.75 -8.94
C LEU A 64 10.84 -2.01 -9.27
N ALA A 65 11.21 -1.95 -10.55
CA ALA A 65 12.39 -1.21 -11.01
C ALA A 65 12.21 0.32 -10.93
N THR A 66 10.96 0.82 -10.98
CA THR A 66 10.62 2.25 -11.05
C THR A 66 10.15 2.82 -9.71
N GLN A 67 9.57 1.99 -8.84
CA GLN A 67 8.85 2.37 -7.62
C GLN A 67 9.62 3.29 -6.66
N SER A 68 10.92 3.08 -6.50
CA SER A 68 11.77 3.87 -5.60
C SER A 68 11.85 5.34 -5.98
N LYS A 69 11.77 5.65 -7.29
CA LYS A 69 11.79 7.02 -7.83
C LYS A 69 10.61 7.87 -7.33
N TYR A 70 9.48 7.22 -7.07
CA TYR A 70 8.25 7.87 -6.63
C TYR A 70 7.88 7.55 -5.17
N GLY A 71 8.76 6.83 -4.46
CA GLY A 71 8.54 6.46 -3.06
C GLY A 71 7.42 5.45 -2.87
N VAL A 72 7.05 4.71 -3.90
CA VAL A 72 6.09 3.59 -3.84
C VAL A 72 6.81 2.32 -3.40
N ASN A 73 6.08 1.40 -2.78
CA ASN A 73 6.52 0.02 -2.53
C ASN A 73 5.35 -0.91 -2.87
N PHE A 74 5.44 -1.62 -3.99
CA PHE A 74 4.50 -2.67 -4.36
C PHE A 74 4.76 -3.90 -3.51
N ILE A 75 3.68 -4.57 -3.06
CA ILE A 75 3.73 -5.66 -2.09
C ILE A 75 3.28 -6.97 -2.75
N ASN A 76 2.05 -6.99 -3.24
CA ASN A 76 1.45 -8.14 -3.91
C ASN A 76 0.55 -7.68 -5.05
N TYR A 77 0.23 -8.58 -5.97
CA TYR A 77 -0.82 -8.38 -6.96
C TYR A 77 -1.65 -9.67 -7.15
N TRP A 78 -2.90 -9.50 -7.59
CA TRP A 78 -3.86 -10.56 -7.84
C TRP A 78 -4.47 -10.41 -9.23
N VAL A 79 -4.52 -11.49 -9.99
CA VAL A 79 -4.97 -11.50 -11.38
C VAL A 79 -6.11 -12.49 -11.56
N ASP A 80 -7.27 -12.02 -12.00
CA ASP A 80 -8.31 -12.86 -12.60
C ASP A 80 -8.27 -12.69 -14.12
N GLU A 81 -7.67 -13.65 -14.81
CA GLU A 81 -7.52 -13.63 -16.27
C GLU A 81 -8.89 -13.67 -16.99
N ASN A 82 -9.86 -14.39 -16.41
CA ASN A 82 -11.18 -14.55 -17.02
C ASN A 82 -12.00 -13.26 -16.96
N LYS A 83 -11.86 -12.50 -15.88
CA LYS A 83 -12.54 -11.22 -15.69
C LYS A 83 -11.74 -10.03 -16.21
N GLY A 84 -10.45 -10.24 -16.57
CA GLY A 84 -9.54 -9.15 -16.94
C GLY A 84 -9.26 -8.19 -15.80
N ALA A 85 -9.31 -8.66 -14.56
CA ALA A 85 -9.16 -7.83 -13.37
C ALA A 85 -7.79 -8.04 -12.73
N VAL A 86 -7.07 -6.93 -12.46
CA VAL A 86 -5.81 -6.93 -11.71
C VAL A 86 -5.94 -5.99 -10.53
N TYR A 87 -5.52 -6.45 -9.36
CA TYR A 87 -5.48 -5.70 -8.11
C TYR A 87 -4.05 -5.69 -7.60
N CYS A 88 -3.49 -4.51 -7.30
CA CYS A 88 -2.13 -4.37 -6.80
C CYS A 88 -2.15 -3.70 -5.44
N LEU A 89 -1.57 -4.36 -4.44
CA LEU A 89 -1.36 -3.80 -3.11
C LEU A 89 -0.03 -3.08 -3.06
N SER A 90 -0.05 -1.83 -2.64
CA SER A 90 1.16 -1.02 -2.50
C SER A 90 1.11 -0.11 -1.27
N SER A 91 2.27 0.40 -0.84
CA SER A 91 2.37 1.51 0.10
C SER A 91 2.99 2.73 -0.57
N ALA A 92 2.34 3.89 -0.40
CA ALA A 92 2.77 5.16 -0.98
C ALA A 92 2.37 6.34 -0.09
N SER A 93 2.90 7.54 -0.36
CA SER A 93 2.43 8.78 0.29
C SER A 93 1.07 9.20 -0.24
N ASP A 94 0.83 8.98 -1.54
CA ASP A 94 -0.38 9.41 -2.24
C ASP A 94 -0.63 8.57 -3.51
N THR A 95 -1.82 8.73 -4.09
CA THR A 95 -2.25 8.05 -5.32
C THR A 95 -1.49 8.54 -6.57
N VAL A 96 -1.01 9.79 -6.57
CA VAL A 96 -0.28 10.37 -7.70
C VAL A 96 1.07 9.66 -7.88
N SER A 97 1.71 9.28 -6.79
CA SER A 97 2.96 8.51 -6.80
C SER A 97 2.77 7.14 -7.47
N ILE A 98 1.67 6.45 -7.18
CA ILE A 98 1.31 5.15 -7.80
C ILE A 98 1.08 5.34 -9.30
N ILE A 99 0.25 6.33 -9.69
CA ILE A 99 -0.04 6.63 -11.09
C ILE A 99 1.24 6.93 -11.88
N LYS A 100 2.14 7.76 -11.31
CA LYS A 100 3.42 8.09 -11.96
C LYS A 100 4.32 6.87 -12.13
N THR A 101 4.33 5.96 -11.15
CA THR A 101 5.11 4.72 -11.25
C THR A 101 4.62 3.87 -12.41
N HIS A 102 3.32 3.57 -12.49
CA HIS A 102 2.73 2.79 -13.58
C HIS A 102 2.90 3.48 -14.94
N ALA A 103 2.71 4.80 -15.01
CA ALA A 103 2.88 5.56 -16.25
C ALA A 103 4.30 5.42 -16.83
N GLU A 104 5.33 5.53 -15.98
CA GLU A 104 6.73 5.41 -16.42
C GLU A 104 7.14 3.95 -16.65
N ALA A 105 6.67 3.02 -15.81
CA ALA A 105 7.07 1.62 -15.88
C ALA A 105 6.55 0.90 -17.14
N HIS A 106 5.27 1.08 -17.46
CA HIS A 106 4.62 0.34 -18.54
C HIS A 106 3.45 1.06 -19.22
N GLY A 107 3.02 2.22 -18.73
CA GLY A 107 1.99 3.07 -19.33
C GLY A 107 0.55 2.63 -19.09
N LEU A 108 0.30 1.48 -18.45
CA LEU A 108 -1.05 1.03 -18.12
C LEU A 108 -1.48 1.63 -16.78
N LEU A 109 -2.44 2.57 -16.83
CA LEU A 109 -2.91 3.26 -15.63
C LEU A 109 -4.04 2.48 -14.94
N PRO A 110 -4.13 2.56 -13.59
CA PRO A 110 -5.25 1.97 -12.86
C PRO A 110 -6.56 2.69 -13.17
N THR A 111 -7.66 1.95 -13.20
CA THR A 111 -9.03 2.47 -13.33
C THR A 111 -9.54 3.07 -12.04
N HIS A 112 -9.04 2.58 -10.90
CA HIS A 112 -9.35 3.09 -9.57
C HIS A 112 -8.21 2.81 -8.59
N ILE A 113 -8.08 3.63 -7.53
CA ILE A 113 -7.13 3.43 -6.45
C ILE A 113 -7.84 3.66 -5.12
N TYR A 114 -7.94 2.60 -4.33
CA TYR A 114 -8.54 2.62 -2.99
C TYR A 114 -7.45 2.82 -1.93
N PRO A 115 -7.43 3.94 -1.16
CA PRO A 115 -6.71 3.95 0.10
C PRO A 115 -7.38 2.97 1.07
N VAL A 116 -6.60 2.08 1.68
CA VAL A 116 -7.16 1.00 2.50
C VAL A 116 -6.48 0.91 3.87
N THR A 117 -7.23 0.40 4.84
CA THR A 117 -6.70 -0.08 6.12
C THR A 117 -6.53 -1.59 6.02
N ASP A 118 -5.39 -2.10 6.46
CA ASP A 118 -5.07 -3.52 6.50
C ASP A 118 -5.81 -4.22 7.64
N GLY A 119 -6.21 -5.45 7.40
CA GLY A 119 -6.84 -6.31 8.38
C GLY A 119 -5.87 -7.26 9.07
N GLU A 120 -6.38 -8.39 9.54
CA GLU A 120 -5.60 -9.43 10.20
C GLU A 120 -5.13 -10.45 9.15
N ALA A 121 -3.80 -10.56 8.98
CA ALA A 121 -3.20 -11.46 8.01
C ALA A 121 -3.03 -12.88 8.59
N ALA A 122 -3.31 -13.90 7.76
CA ALA A 122 -3.06 -15.30 8.06
C ALA A 122 -2.20 -15.97 6.97
N ALA A 123 -1.53 -17.05 7.34
CA ALA A 123 -0.70 -17.79 6.40
C ALA A 123 -1.54 -18.55 5.36
N LEU A 124 -1.01 -18.64 4.15
CA LEU A 124 -1.52 -19.57 3.11
C LEU A 124 -1.41 -21.02 3.58
N LYS A 125 -2.47 -21.79 3.39
CA LYS A 125 -2.54 -23.21 3.73
C LYS A 125 -2.81 -24.03 2.47
N ASN A 126 -1.89 -24.90 2.09
CA ASN A 126 -2.06 -25.86 0.99
C ASN A 126 -2.30 -25.23 -0.41
N GLU A 127 -2.45 -26.07 -1.43
CA GLU A 127 -2.66 -25.71 -2.85
C GLU A 127 -4.13 -25.41 -3.19
N LYS A 128 -4.86 -24.72 -2.34
CA LYS A 128 -6.23 -24.29 -2.66
C LYS A 128 -6.22 -23.07 -3.57
N ASN A 129 -7.29 -22.92 -4.36
CA ASN A 129 -7.49 -21.70 -5.16
C ASN A 129 -7.61 -20.48 -4.27
N LEU A 130 -7.05 -19.36 -4.72
CA LEU A 130 -7.23 -18.05 -4.11
C LEU A 130 -8.45 -17.36 -4.69
N PHE A 131 -9.20 -16.69 -3.81
CA PHE A 131 -10.33 -15.85 -4.16
C PHE A 131 -10.15 -14.49 -3.51
N LEU A 132 -10.37 -13.45 -4.29
CA LEU A 132 -10.54 -12.07 -3.82
C LEU A 132 -12.03 -11.75 -3.96
N ASP A 133 -12.70 -11.55 -2.84
CA ASP A 133 -14.09 -11.13 -2.83
C ASP A 133 -14.21 -9.67 -2.41
N ILE A 134 -15.23 -8.98 -2.97
CA ILE A 134 -15.40 -7.55 -2.82
C ILE A 134 -16.85 -7.26 -2.43
N HIS A 135 -17.01 -6.43 -1.39
CA HIS A 135 -18.27 -5.91 -0.91
C HIS A 135 -18.34 -4.40 -1.15
N TYR A 136 -19.39 -3.92 -1.81
CA TYR A 136 -19.68 -2.51 -1.99
C TYR A 136 -20.82 -2.09 -1.04
N LEU A 137 -20.46 -1.73 0.19
CA LEU A 137 -21.42 -1.46 1.26
C LEU A 137 -21.95 -0.02 1.27
N GLY A 138 -21.31 0.86 0.47
CA GLY A 138 -21.68 2.26 0.35
C GLY A 138 -20.88 3.18 1.26
N ALA A 139 -20.61 4.38 0.75
CA ALA A 139 -19.73 5.38 1.36
C ALA A 139 -20.11 5.68 2.82
N GLY A 140 -19.16 5.51 3.73
CA GLY A 140 -19.33 5.77 5.17
C GLY A 140 -20.30 4.83 5.89
N LYS A 141 -20.70 3.72 5.28
CA LYS A 141 -21.62 2.74 5.88
C LYS A 141 -20.94 1.63 6.66
N VAL A 142 -19.61 1.54 6.60
CA VAL A 142 -18.81 0.52 7.27
C VAL A 142 -17.54 1.13 7.82
N THR A 143 -17.14 0.70 9.00
CA THR A 143 -15.85 1.04 9.62
C THR A 143 -14.93 -0.18 9.63
N ALA A 144 -13.62 0.05 9.80
CA ALA A 144 -12.64 -1.03 9.97
C ALA A 144 -13.00 -1.92 11.17
N LYS A 145 -13.60 -1.34 12.23
CA LYS A 145 -14.07 -2.10 13.39
C LYS A 145 -15.23 -3.03 13.03
N ASP A 146 -16.21 -2.58 12.26
CA ASP A 146 -17.34 -3.41 11.85
C ASP A 146 -16.86 -4.60 11.02
N VAL A 147 -15.89 -4.37 10.11
CA VAL A 147 -15.29 -5.43 9.30
C VAL A 147 -14.49 -6.41 10.18
N ALA A 148 -13.71 -5.92 11.14
CA ALA A 148 -12.99 -6.79 12.08
C ALA A 148 -13.95 -7.68 12.89
N ASP A 149 -15.08 -7.15 13.31
CA ASP A 149 -16.10 -7.93 14.04
C ASP A 149 -16.83 -8.94 13.14
N ALA A 150 -17.08 -8.61 11.87
CA ALA A 150 -17.60 -9.55 10.87
C ALA A 150 -16.57 -10.65 10.56
N HIS A 151 -15.31 -10.29 10.36
CA HIS A 151 -14.23 -11.23 10.08
C HIS A 151 -14.03 -12.27 11.19
N LYS A 152 -14.19 -11.91 12.46
CA LYS A 152 -14.18 -12.88 13.57
C LYS A 152 -15.25 -13.95 13.40
N LYS A 153 -16.42 -13.61 12.89
CA LYS A 153 -17.50 -14.57 12.62
C LYS A 153 -17.14 -15.45 11.41
N ASP A 154 -16.49 -14.88 10.40
CA ASP A 154 -15.96 -15.65 9.27
C ASP A 154 -14.94 -16.67 9.73
N LEU A 155 -13.97 -16.28 10.57
CA LEU A 155 -12.96 -17.20 11.13
C LEU A 155 -13.60 -18.32 11.96
N ALA A 156 -14.68 -18.03 12.71
CA ALA A 156 -15.42 -19.04 13.47
C ALA A 156 -16.19 -20.03 12.55
N THR A 157 -16.55 -19.61 11.33
CA THR A 157 -17.38 -20.37 10.39
C THR A 157 -16.57 -21.04 9.27
N GLN A 158 -15.41 -20.53 8.93
CA GLN A 158 -14.62 -20.90 7.74
C GLN A 158 -14.31 -22.39 7.60
N SER A 159 -14.09 -23.09 8.71
CA SER A 159 -13.76 -24.51 8.72
C SER A 159 -14.90 -25.40 8.23
N ILE A 160 -16.15 -24.98 8.42
CA ILE A 160 -17.37 -25.70 8.00
C ILE A 160 -17.39 -25.85 6.48
N TYR A 161 -16.94 -24.84 5.76
CA TYR A 161 -16.89 -24.80 4.29
C TYR A 161 -15.51 -25.05 3.70
N GLY A 162 -14.52 -25.29 4.57
CA GLY A 162 -13.14 -25.52 4.15
C GLY A 162 -12.49 -24.26 3.56
N VAL A 163 -12.93 -23.09 3.97
CA VAL A 163 -12.31 -21.79 3.63
C VAL A 163 -11.15 -21.50 4.58
N ASN A 164 -10.19 -20.70 4.16
CA ASN A 164 -9.14 -20.12 4.97
C ASN A 164 -9.01 -18.66 4.56
N PHE A 165 -9.51 -17.73 5.36
CA PHE A 165 -9.31 -16.30 5.15
C PHE A 165 -7.86 -15.94 5.41
N ILE A 166 -7.28 -15.13 4.51
CA ILE A 166 -5.85 -14.77 4.51
C ILE A 166 -5.67 -13.33 4.99
N ASN A 167 -6.47 -12.40 4.46
CA ASN A 167 -6.44 -10.99 4.84
C ASN A 167 -7.70 -10.29 4.35
N TYR A 168 -7.91 -9.07 4.82
CA TYR A 168 -8.93 -8.16 4.30
C TYR A 168 -8.44 -6.71 4.32
N TRP A 169 -9.01 -5.88 3.47
CA TRP A 169 -8.70 -4.45 3.36
C TRP A 169 -9.98 -3.65 3.35
N VAL A 170 -9.98 -2.51 4.03
CA VAL A 170 -11.16 -1.66 4.21
C VAL A 170 -10.91 -0.26 3.70
N ASN A 171 -11.75 0.22 2.80
CA ASN A 171 -11.90 1.63 2.47
C ASN A 171 -13.20 2.15 3.08
N GLU A 172 -13.13 2.74 4.27
CA GLU A 172 -14.32 3.28 4.96
C GLU A 172 -14.98 4.41 4.19
N LYS A 173 -14.18 5.25 3.51
CA LYS A 173 -14.68 6.42 2.80
C LYS A 173 -15.63 6.05 1.66
N GLU A 174 -15.30 5.02 0.91
CA GLU A 174 -16.11 4.54 -0.21
C GLU A 174 -17.01 3.37 0.19
N GLY A 175 -16.78 2.79 1.37
CA GLY A 175 -17.53 1.63 1.88
C GLY A 175 -17.21 0.37 1.09
N VAL A 176 -15.93 0.17 0.75
CA VAL A 176 -15.46 -1.01 0.01
C VAL A 176 -14.63 -1.90 0.94
N VAL A 177 -14.97 -3.19 0.95
CA VAL A 177 -14.20 -4.22 1.67
C VAL A 177 -13.75 -5.27 0.66
N MET A 178 -12.48 -5.66 0.75
CA MET A 178 -11.89 -6.70 -0.09
C MET A 178 -11.33 -7.78 0.83
N CYS A 179 -11.72 -9.04 0.62
CA CYS A 179 -11.23 -10.17 1.43
C CYS A 179 -10.51 -11.18 0.54
N LEU A 180 -9.31 -11.60 0.97
CA LEU A 180 -8.54 -12.65 0.32
C LEU A 180 -8.73 -13.95 1.07
N SER A 181 -9.08 -15.00 0.38
CA SER A 181 -9.30 -16.32 0.97
C SER A 181 -8.81 -17.47 0.08
N GLN A 182 -8.54 -18.61 0.70
CA GLN A 182 -8.33 -19.89 0.03
C GLN A 182 -9.58 -20.78 0.19
N ALA A 183 -10.06 -21.34 -0.92
CA ALA A 183 -11.20 -22.24 -0.90
C ALA A 183 -11.13 -23.25 -2.06
N LYS A 184 -11.99 -24.27 -2.05
CA LYS A 184 -12.15 -25.16 -3.20
C LYS A 184 -12.80 -24.45 -4.40
N ASP A 185 -13.79 -23.59 -4.11
CA ASP A 185 -14.56 -22.84 -5.09
C ASP A 185 -15.15 -21.56 -4.47
N SER A 186 -15.68 -20.66 -5.29
CA SER A 186 -16.29 -19.40 -4.86
C SER A 186 -17.58 -19.62 -4.04
N THR A 187 -18.29 -20.72 -4.26
CA THR A 187 -19.51 -21.06 -3.49
C THR A 187 -19.17 -21.26 -2.01
N ALA A 188 -18.05 -21.87 -1.70
CA ALA A 188 -17.59 -22.07 -0.32
C ALA A 188 -17.37 -20.72 0.38
N VAL A 189 -16.75 -19.74 -0.31
CA VAL A 189 -16.55 -18.37 0.21
C VAL A 189 -17.88 -17.71 0.50
N ILE A 190 -18.78 -17.70 -0.48
CA ILE A 190 -20.14 -17.09 -0.36
C ILE A 190 -20.92 -17.71 0.79
N GLN A 191 -20.91 -19.05 0.93
CA GLN A 191 -21.61 -19.74 2.01
C GLN A 191 -21.02 -19.45 3.38
N THR A 192 -19.71 -19.25 3.48
CA THR A 192 -19.08 -18.82 4.74
C THR A 192 -19.60 -17.47 5.17
N HIS A 193 -19.53 -16.45 4.33
CA HIS A 193 -20.08 -15.10 4.63
C HIS A 193 -21.56 -15.14 4.95
N LYS A 194 -22.36 -15.90 4.17
CA LYS A 194 -23.78 -16.04 4.41
C LYS A 194 -24.10 -16.54 5.82
N ASN A 195 -23.39 -17.56 6.28
CA ASN A 195 -23.66 -18.17 7.58
C ASN A 195 -22.97 -17.46 8.73
N ALA A 196 -21.85 -16.75 8.48
CA ALA A 196 -21.14 -16.00 9.49
C ALA A 196 -21.86 -14.72 9.93
N HIS A 197 -22.32 -13.93 8.95
CA HIS A 197 -22.88 -12.60 9.22
C HIS A 197 -23.94 -12.14 8.21
N GLY A 198 -24.19 -12.90 7.15
CA GLY A 198 -25.27 -12.65 6.19
C GLY A 198 -24.94 -11.62 5.09
N LEU A 199 -23.79 -10.91 5.14
CA LEU A 199 -23.38 -10.00 4.09
C LEU A 199 -22.70 -10.79 2.97
N LEU A 200 -23.31 -10.78 1.79
CA LEU A 200 -22.74 -11.48 0.64
C LEU A 200 -21.82 -10.55 -0.15
N PRO A 201 -20.72 -11.05 -0.73
CA PRO A 201 -19.89 -10.26 -1.63
C PRO A 201 -20.63 -9.96 -2.94
N ASP A 202 -20.42 -8.75 -3.48
CA ASP A 202 -20.93 -8.35 -4.79
C ASP A 202 -20.13 -8.99 -5.93
N VAL A 203 -18.84 -9.22 -5.69
CA VAL A 203 -17.92 -9.82 -6.65
C VAL A 203 -17.05 -10.86 -5.97
N VAL A 204 -16.87 -12.02 -6.61
CA VAL A 204 -15.87 -13.02 -6.22
C VAL A 204 -15.00 -13.33 -7.44
N LEU A 205 -13.70 -13.09 -7.31
CA LEU A 205 -12.68 -13.30 -8.33
C LEU A 205 -11.84 -14.53 -7.97
N LYS A 206 -11.64 -15.43 -8.93
CA LYS A 206 -10.64 -16.49 -8.78
C LYS A 206 -9.29 -15.97 -9.26
N VAL A 207 -8.33 -15.79 -8.35
CA VAL A 207 -7.11 -15.06 -8.65
C VAL A 207 -5.86 -15.93 -8.56
N LYS A 208 -4.82 -15.52 -9.30
CA LYS A 208 -3.43 -15.90 -9.10
C LYS A 208 -2.71 -14.75 -8.41
N GLN A 209 -1.90 -15.03 -7.39
CA GLN A 209 -1.12 -14.03 -6.67
C GLN A 209 0.32 -14.00 -7.15
N GLY A 210 0.91 -12.81 -7.21
CA GLY A 210 2.34 -12.56 -7.38
C GLY A 210 2.87 -11.48 -6.43
N GLU A 211 4.22 -11.37 -6.39
CA GLU A 211 5.00 -10.44 -5.55
C GLU A 211 6.02 -9.67 -6.40
#